data_ff88d55ad26d4c5e5fdb01fec8c0d760
#
_entry.id   ff88d55ad26d4c5e5fdb01fec8c0d760
#
_cell.length_a   1.000
_cell.length_b   1.000
_cell.length_c   1.000
_cell.angle_alpha   90.00
_cell.angle_beta   90.00
_cell.angle_gamma   90.00
#
_symmetry.space_group_name_H-M   'P 1'
#
loop_
_entity.id
_entity.type
_entity.pdbx_description
1 polymer ?
#
loop_
_entity_poly.entity_id
_entity_poly.type
_entity_poly.pdbx_seq_one_letter_code
_entity_poly.pdbx_strand_id
1 'polypeptide(L)'
;TATVNGIGLLKAEQIFYRALTTYMSQSTNFAGARSATAQAALDLYGAGEKTAVETAWCAVGVGACPTTGNTTEVLENGVTKNNISGAEKAEMLFTLEVPAGATNLTFTTSGGSGDADLYVNYGSASTSSNYLCRPYKNGNEESCQFDNPQGGTWYIDLQGYRAASGVTLTIQGQ
;
A
#
# COMPACT_ATOMS: atom_id res chain seq x y z
N THR A 1 -0.31 9.95 -16.89
CA THR A 1 -1.08 10.93 -16.08
C THR A 1 -1.43 10.23 -14.79
N ALA A 2 -0.99 10.78 -13.65
CA ALA A 2 -1.29 10.20 -12.34
C ALA A 2 -2.80 10.33 -12.05
N THR A 3 -3.42 9.25 -11.58
CA THR A 3 -4.81 9.30 -11.11
C THR A 3 -4.82 9.85 -9.68
N VAL A 4 -5.54 10.93 -9.44
CA VAL A 4 -5.65 11.56 -8.12
C VAL A 4 -6.94 11.09 -7.45
N ASN A 5 -6.80 10.37 -6.34
CA ASN A 5 -7.92 10.05 -5.47
C ASN A 5 -8.09 11.16 -4.43
N GLY A 6 -9.28 11.72 -4.33
CA GLY A 6 -9.57 12.80 -3.38
C GLY A 6 -9.58 12.29 -1.93
N ILE A 7 -8.98 13.04 -1.02
CA ILE A 7 -8.96 12.77 0.44
C ILE A 7 -10.11 13.43 1.20
N GLY A 8 -10.97 14.15 0.50
CA GLY A 8 -12.06 14.93 1.07
C GLY A 8 -11.65 16.34 1.52
N LEU A 9 -12.60 17.28 1.48
CA LEU A 9 -12.35 18.70 1.73
C LEU A 9 -11.83 18.96 3.15
N LEU A 10 -12.42 18.34 4.15
CA LEU A 10 -12.04 18.56 5.55
C LEU A 10 -10.59 18.16 5.84
N LYS A 11 -10.15 17.02 5.31
CA LYS A 11 -8.75 16.58 5.45
C LYS A 11 -7.81 17.53 4.70
N ALA A 12 -8.17 17.94 3.49
CA ALA A 12 -7.38 18.87 2.69
C ALA A 12 -7.18 20.22 3.43
N GLU A 13 -8.25 20.80 3.99
CA GLU A 13 -8.18 22.04 4.78
C GLU A 13 -7.24 21.90 5.98
N GLN A 14 -7.34 20.83 6.75
CA GLN A 14 -6.51 20.61 7.93
C GLN A 14 -5.03 20.42 7.56
N ILE A 15 -4.76 19.68 6.47
CA ILE A 15 -3.41 19.48 5.95
C ILE A 15 -2.80 20.82 5.52
N PHE A 16 -3.52 21.62 4.72
CA PHE A 16 -3.02 22.92 4.28
C PHE A 16 -2.84 23.89 5.43
N TYR A 17 -3.78 23.95 6.37
CA TYR A 17 -3.65 24.78 7.57
C TYR A 17 -2.41 24.40 8.39
N ARG A 18 -2.21 23.11 8.67
CA ARG A 18 -1.03 22.61 9.38
C ARG A 18 0.25 22.93 8.63
N ALA A 19 0.27 22.73 7.31
CA ALA A 19 1.44 23.03 6.49
C ALA A 19 1.80 24.53 6.53
N LEU A 20 0.82 25.41 6.36
CA LEU A 20 1.01 26.87 6.38
C LEU A 20 1.51 27.38 7.74
N THR A 21 0.97 26.87 8.84
CA THR A 21 1.27 27.36 10.18
C THR A 21 2.52 26.76 10.80
N THR A 22 2.98 25.58 10.30
CA THR A 22 4.07 24.84 10.95
C THR A 22 5.30 24.67 10.06
N TYR A 23 5.12 24.48 8.75
CA TYR A 23 6.20 24.05 7.84
C TYR A 23 6.54 25.04 6.75
N MET A 24 5.65 25.98 6.40
CA MET A 24 5.88 26.96 5.36
C MET A 24 6.39 28.29 5.90
N SER A 25 7.16 29.00 5.10
CA SER A 25 7.62 30.37 5.32
C SER A 25 7.24 31.27 4.13
N GLN A 26 7.46 32.58 4.25
CA GLN A 26 7.20 33.54 3.16
C GLN A 26 7.98 33.23 1.87
N SER A 27 9.10 32.50 1.95
CA SER A 27 9.94 32.14 0.82
C SER A 27 9.67 30.71 0.29
N THR A 28 8.65 30.03 0.81
CA THR A 28 8.32 28.67 0.38
C THR A 28 7.84 28.66 -1.07
N ASN A 29 8.57 27.95 -1.92
CA ASN A 29 8.20 27.70 -3.31
C ASN A 29 7.30 26.45 -3.45
N PHE A 30 6.88 26.10 -4.66
CA PHE A 30 6.00 24.94 -4.90
C PHE A 30 6.61 23.60 -4.41
N ALA A 31 7.91 23.40 -4.59
CA ALA A 31 8.57 22.19 -4.08
C ALA A 31 8.55 22.13 -2.54
N GLY A 32 8.77 23.27 -1.88
CA GLY A 32 8.62 23.40 -0.43
C GLY A 32 7.18 23.22 0.03
N ALA A 33 6.20 23.77 -0.68
CA ALA A 33 4.78 23.58 -0.39
C ALA A 33 4.35 22.11 -0.50
N ARG A 34 4.85 21.39 -1.52
CA ARG A 34 4.68 19.94 -1.63
C ARG A 34 5.21 19.22 -0.41
N SER A 35 6.47 19.49 -0.02
CA SER A 35 7.08 18.83 1.14
C SER A 35 6.34 19.15 2.44
N ALA A 36 5.93 20.39 2.64
CA ALA A 36 5.21 20.84 3.81
C ALA A 36 3.82 20.20 3.94
N THR A 37 3.06 20.14 2.84
CA THR A 37 1.74 19.49 2.81
C THR A 37 1.82 17.99 2.95
N ALA A 38 2.83 17.33 2.36
CA ALA A 38 3.08 15.90 2.52
C ALA A 38 3.44 15.56 3.99
N GLN A 39 4.27 16.38 4.65
CA GLN A 39 4.59 16.19 6.07
C GLN A 39 3.37 16.41 6.95
N ALA A 40 2.58 17.46 6.71
CA ALA A 40 1.35 17.71 7.44
C ALA A 40 0.33 16.56 7.28
N ALA A 41 0.22 15.98 6.09
CA ALA A 41 -0.63 14.83 5.85
C ALA A 41 -0.16 13.58 6.61
N LEU A 42 1.16 13.35 6.64
CA LEU A 42 1.75 12.26 7.43
C LEU A 42 1.45 12.40 8.93
N ASP A 43 1.64 13.61 9.47
CA ASP A 43 1.45 13.88 10.89
C ASP A 43 -0.01 13.74 11.34
N LEU A 44 -0.96 14.14 10.49
CA LEU A 44 -2.38 14.19 10.84
C LEU A 44 -3.10 12.87 10.54
N TYR A 45 -2.69 12.16 9.49
CA TYR A 45 -3.48 11.06 8.93
C TYR A 45 -2.64 9.84 8.53
N GLY A 46 -1.32 9.95 8.45
CA GLY A 46 -0.44 8.84 8.11
C GLY A 46 -0.02 8.77 6.64
N ALA A 47 0.58 7.64 6.27
CA ALA A 47 1.28 7.46 4.99
C ALA A 47 0.34 7.51 3.76
N GLY A 48 -0.91 7.05 3.91
CA GLY A 48 -1.89 7.05 2.82
C GLY A 48 -2.21 8.47 2.32
N GLU A 49 -2.55 9.37 3.23
CA GLU A 49 -2.84 10.76 2.92
C GLU A 49 -1.59 11.53 2.44
N LYS A 50 -0.42 11.22 3.00
CA LYS A 50 0.86 11.74 2.48
C LYS A 50 1.02 11.39 1.00
N THR A 51 0.85 10.12 0.65
CA THR A 51 0.96 9.65 -0.75
C THR A 51 -0.08 10.31 -1.65
N ALA A 52 -1.32 10.45 -1.20
CA ALA A 52 -2.38 11.14 -1.96
C ALA A 52 -2.01 12.60 -2.25
N VAL A 53 -1.48 13.33 -1.25
CA VAL A 53 -0.99 14.71 -1.42
C VAL A 53 0.17 14.77 -2.40
N GLU A 54 1.17 13.89 -2.27
CA GLU A 54 2.31 13.84 -3.19
C GLU A 54 1.90 13.52 -4.62
N THR A 55 0.89 12.64 -4.81
CA THR A 55 0.30 12.31 -6.10
C THR A 55 -0.42 13.51 -6.71
N ALA A 56 -1.17 14.26 -5.91
CA ALA A 56 -1.84 15.48 -6.38
C ALA A 56 -0.84 16.55 -6.86
N TRP A 57 0.24 16.77 -6.13
CA TRP A 57 1.31 17.68 -6.56
C TRP A 57 2.03 17.22 -7.83
N CYS A 58 2.31 15.92 -7.94
CA CYS A 58 2.88 15.34 -9.15
C CYS A 58 1.96 15.53 -10.36
N ALA A 59 0.65 15.34 -10.19
CA ALA A 59 -0.33 15.47 -11.28
C ALA A 59 -0.34 16.88 -11.91
N VAL A 60 0.06 17.90 -11.14
CA VAL A 60 0.23 19.28 -11.61
C VAL A 60 1.70 19.64 -11.95
N GLY A 61 2.59 18.66 -12.04
CA GLY A 61 3.97 18.84 -12.47
C GLY A 61 4.94 19.31 -11.38
N VAL A 62 4.55 19.23 -10.11
CA VAL A 62 5.42 19.60 -8.98
C VAL A 62 6.04 18.37 -8.34
N GLY A 63 7.28 18.09 -8.69
CA GLY A 63 8.07 16.95 -8.19
C GLY A 63 7.73 15.62 -8.86
N ALA A 64 8.52 14.58 -8.55
CA ALA A 64 8.28 13.24 -9.05
C ALA A 64 6.98 12.68 -8.46
N CYS A 65 6.24 11.89 -9.27
CA CYS A 65 5.12 11.13 -8.74
C CYS A 65 5.67 10.16 -7.70
N PRO A 66 5.00 10.01 -6.54
CA PRO A 66 5.31 8.87 -5.72
C PRO A 66 5.16 7.65 -6.65
N THR A 67 6.20 6.83 -6.70
CA THR A 67 6.04 5.49 -7.24
C THR A 67 4.87 4.92 -6.47
N THR A 68 3.83 4.44 -7.17
CA THR A 68 2.67 3.82 -6.57
C THR A 68 3.13 2.56 -5.85
N GLY A 69 3.71 2.77 -4.68
CA GLY A 69 4.14 1.82 -3.72
C GLY A 69 3.72 2.37 -2.37
N ASN A 70 2.79 1.70 -1.74
CA ASN A 70 2.42 1.76 -0.33
C ASN A 70 1.32 2.71 0.13
N THR A 71 0.16 2.73 -0.49
CA THR A 71 -1.04 2.75 0.34
C THR A 71 -1.26 1.31 0.82
N THR A 72 -0.91 1.04 2.06
CA THR A 72 -1.28 -0.24 2.68
C THR A 72 -2.80 -0.28 2.76
N GLU A 73 -3.43 -1.07 1.92
CA GLU A 73 -4.88 -1.27 1.95
C GLU A 73 -5.20 -2.30 3.03
N VAL A 74 -6.15 -1.98 3.89
CA VAL A 74 -6.64 -2.93 4.89
C VAL A 74 -7.66 -3.84 4.23
N LEU A 75 -7.41 -5.13 4.26
CA LEU A 75 -8.29 -6.16 3.74
C LEU A 75 -9.10 -6.80 4.86
N GLU A 76 -10.23 -7.38 4.50
CA GLU A 76 -11.08 -8.14 5.41
C GLU A 76 -10.98 -9.63 5.09
N ASN A 77 -11.14 -10.48 6.12
CA ASN A 77 -11.16 -11.93 5.95
C ASN A 77 -12.34 -12.37 5.07
N GLY A 78 -12.08 -13.30 4.16
CA GLY A 78 -13.07 -13.79 3.20
C GLY A 78 -13.33 -12.86 2.00
N VAL A 79 -12.66 -11.71 1.94
CA VAL A 79 -12.79 -10.77 0.82
C VAL A 79 -11.74 -11.05 -0.23
N THR A 80 -12.16 -11.02 -1.49
CA THR A 80 -11.28 -11.12 -2.66
C THR A 80 -10.97 -9.73 -3.21
N LYS A 81 -9.70 -9.38 -3.28
CA LYS A 81 -9.24 -8.17 -3.96
C LYS A 81 -8.91 -8.46 -5.41
N ASN A 82 -9.63 -7.84 -6.32
CA ASN A 82 -9.45 -8.01 -7.77
C ASN A 82 -8.71 -6.83 -8.40
N ASN A 83 -8.21 -7.04 -9.63
CA ASN A 83 -7.60 -6.01 -10.47
C ASN A 83 -6.36 -5.34 -9.86
N ILE A 84 -5.59 -6.08 -9.09
CA ILE A 84 -4.30 -5.61 -8.57
C ILE A 84 -3.34 -5.50 -9.76
N SER A 85 -2.67 -4.34 -9.87
CA SER A 85 -1.74 -4.08 -10.96
C SER A 85 -0.57 -3.26 -10.46
N GLY A 86 0.63 -3.59 -10.91
CA GLY A 86 1.85 -2.91 -10.55
C GLY A 86 2.90 -2.97 -11.66
N ALA A 87 3.76 -1.96 -11.71
CA ALA A 87 4.93 -1.97 -12.59
C ALA A 87 5.97 -2.99 -12.09
N GLU A 88 6.97 -3.28 -12.90
CA GLU A 88 8.16 -4.00 -12.44
C GLU A 88 8.77 -3.28 -11.22
N LYS A 89 9.11 -4.03 -10.19
CA LYS A 89 9.61 -3.55 -8.88
C LYS A 89 8.62 -2.71 -8.06
N ALA A 90 7.35 -2.65 -8.48
CA ALA A 90 6.32 -2.07 -7.61
C ALA A 90 6.01 -3.02 -6.45
N GLU A 91 5.77 -2.45 -5.28
CA GLU A 91 5.26 -3.15 -4.10
C GLU A 91 3.79 -2.75 -3.90
N MET A 92 2.91 -3.73 -3.82
CA MET A 92 1.48 -3.53 -3.59
C MET A 92 1.15 -4.10 -2.22
N LEU A 93 1.03 -3.21 -1.22
CA LEU A 93 0.96 -3.59 0.18
C LEU A 93 -0.47 -3.63 0.70
N PHE A 94 -0.74 -4.69 1.46
CA PHE A 94 -2.01 -4.91 2.13
C PHE A 94 -1.77 -5.31 3.58
N THR A 95 -2.76 -5.09 4.43
CA THR A 95 -2.79 -5.62 5.80
C THR A 95 -4.10 -6.33 6.07
N LEU A 96 -4.04 -7.29 6.99
CA LEU A 96 -5.20 -8.02 7.50
C LEU A 96 -5.10 -8.12 9.01
N GLU A 97 -6.17 -7.79 9.73
CA GLU A 97 -6.28 -8.11 11.15
C GLU A 97 -6.85 -9.52 11.33
N VAL A 98 -6.06 -10.40 11.94
CA VAL A 98 -6.44 -11.78 12.23
C VAL A 98 -6.87 -11.88 13.70
N PRO A 99 -8.07 -12.41 14.00
CA PRO A 99 -8.53 -12.58 15.38
C PRO A 99 -7.68 -13.61 16.12
N ALA A 100 -7.56 -13.43 17.44
CA ALA A 100 -6.94 -14.43 18.28
C ALA A 100 -7.75 -15.74 18.26
N GLY A 101 -7.05 -16.88 18.15
CA GLY A 101 -7.67 -18.20 18.08
C GLY A 101 -8.09 -18.65 16.68
N ALA A 102 -7.71 -17.92 15.64
CA ALA A 102 -7.85 -18.39 14.27
C ALA A 102 -7.10 -19.72 14.09
N THR A 103 -7.72 -20.68 13.37
CA THR A 103 -7.16 -22.03 13.21
C THR A 103 -6.42 -22.20 11.89
N ASN A 104 -6.76 -21.41 10.88
CA ASN A 104 -6.08 -21.40 9.59
C ASN A 104 -6.11 -20.01 8.97
N LEU A 105 -5.16 -19.74 8.09
CA LEU A 105 -5.09 -18.53 7.28
C LEU A 105 -4.40 -18.85 5.97
N THR A 106 -5.06 -18.57 4.85
CA THR A 106 -4.52 -18.81 3.52
C THR A 106 -4.62 -17.55 2.68
N PHE A 107 -3.53 -17.22 2.01
CA PHE A 107 -3.45 -16.17 1.00
C PHE A 107 -3.15 -16.83 -0.34
N THR A 108 -3.95 -16.53 -1.36
CA THR A 108 -3.73 -17.02 -2.71
C THR A 108 -3.79 -15.87 -3.70
N THR A 109 -2.87 -15.87 -4.64
CA THR A 109 -2.92 -14.98 -5.80
C THR A 109 -3.20 -15.78 -7.05
N SER A 110 -3.90 -15.20 -8.02
CA SER A 110 -4.25 -15.86 -9.27
C SER A 110 -4.62 -14.90 -10.38
N GLY A 111 -4.61 -15.39 -11.59
CA GLY A 111 -5.09 -14.67 -12.78
C GLY A 111 -4.22 -13.49 -13.19
N GLY A 112 -4.76 -12.65 -14.06
CA GLY A 112 -4.05 -11.52 -14.62
C GLY A 112 -2.93 -11.89 -15.59
N SER A 113 -2.02 -10.95 -15.80
CA SER A 113 -0.83 -11.11 -16.64
C SER A 113 0.40 -10.57 -15.92
N GLY A 114 1.59 -10.96 -16.40
CA GLY A 114 2.85 -10.56 -15.79
C GLY A 114 3.34 -11.55 -14.75
N ASP A 115 4.05 -11.04 -13.73
CA ASP A 115 4.70 -11.86 -12.71
C ASP A 115 4.78 -11.07 -11.40
N ALA A 116 3.90 -11.39 -10.46
CA ALA A 116 3.83 -10.76 -9.15
C ALA A 116 4.06 -11.80 -8.05
N ASP A 117 5.16 -11.63 -7.32
CA ASP A 117 5.53 -12.49 -6.20
C ASP A 117 4.76 -12.14 -4.93
N LEU A 118 4.22 -13.13 -4.25
CA LEU A 118 3.54 -12.98 -2.97
C LEU A 118 4.52 -13.08 -1.80
N TYR A 119 4.50 -12.09 -0.93
CA TYR A 119 5.21 -12.10 0.36
C TYR A 119 4.21 -11.93 1.49
N VAL A 120 4.34 -12.72 2.53
CA VAL A 120 3.50 -12.62 3.74
C VAL A 120 4.37 -12.58 4.98
N ASN A 121 4.06 -11.66 5.89
CA ASN A 121 4.73 -11.54 7.18
C ASN A 121 3.75 -11.18 8.29
N TYR A 122 4.13 -11.41 9.56
CA TYR A 122 3.36 -11.07 10.75
C TYR A 122 4.05 -9.95 11.54
N GLY A 123 3.29 -8.98 12.04
CA GLY A 123 3.74 -7.95 12.96
C GLY A 123 4.58 -6.82 12.34
N SER A 124 5.08 -7.01 11.13
CA SER A 124 5.82 -5.98 10.38
C SER A 124 5.72 -6.21 8.87
N ALA A 125 5.93 -5.16 8.09
CA ALA A 125 5.93 -5.26 6.63
C ALA A 125 6.94 -6.31 6.14
N SER A 126 6.54 -7.05 5.10
CA SER A 126 7.43 -7.99 4.41
C SER A 126 8.48 -7.23 3.61
N THR A 127 9.63 -7.84 3.47
CA THR A 127 10.73 -7.37 2.62
C THR A 127 11.36 -8.57 1.92
N SER A 128 12.25 -8.34 0.99
CA SER A 128 12.99 -9.42 0.32
C SER A 128 13.81 -10.32 1.27
N SER A 129 14.05 -9.86 2.50
CA SER A 129 14.82 -10.59 3.54
C SER A 129 14.04 -10.85 4.84
N ASN A 130 12.80 -10.33 4.96
CA ASN A 130 11.95 -10.50 6.14
C ASN A 130 10.54 -10.92 5.70
N TYR A 131 10.27 -12.20 5.71
CA TYR A 131 8.99 -12.81 5.36
C TYR A 131 8.82 -14.15 6.09
N LEU A 132 7.58 -14.52 6.37
CA LEU A 132 7.23 -15.86 6.85
C LEU A 132 6.92 -16.81 5.69
N CYS A 133 6.39 -16.29 4.60
CA CYS A 133 6.08 -17.07 3.40
C CYS A 133 6.37 -16.23 2.15
N ARG A 134 7.03 -16.86 1.18
CA ARG A 134 7.33 -16.33 -0.14
C ARG A 134 7.41 -17.50 -1.13
N PRO A 135 6.36 -17.81 -1.87
CA PRO A 135 6.33 -18.94 -2.81
C PRO A 135 7.33 -18.82 -3.97
N TYR A 136 7.48 -17.62 -4.53
CA TYR A 136 8.47 -17.30 -5.57
C TYR A 136 8.36 -18.19 -6.82
N LYS A 137 7.19 -18.19 -7.45
CA LYS A 137 6.92 -18.93 -8.66
C LYS A 137 6.84 -17.99 -9.86
N ASN A 138 7.11 -18.50 -11.06
CA ASN A 138 6.84 -17.74 -12.27
C ASN A 138 5.33 -17.54 -12.46
N GLY A 139 4.91 -16.32 -12.75
CA GLY A 139 3.52 -15.93 -12.93
C GLY A 139 2.84 -15.54 -11.61
N ASN A 140 1.52 -15.45 -11.61
CA ASN A 140 0.74 -14.91 -10.50
C ASN A 140 0.07 -15.97 -9.63
N GLU A 141 0.30 -17.27 -9.88
CA GLU A 141 -0.38 -18.37 -9.17
C GLU A 141 0.42 -18.77 -7.92
N GLU A 142 0.17 -18.11 -6.81
CA GLU A 142 0.92 -18.32 -5.58
C GLU A 142 0.02 -18.58 -4.37
N SER A 143 0.55 -19.21 -3.33
CA SER A 143 -0.20 -19.53 -2.12
C SER A 143 0.70 -19.58 -0.89
N CYS A 144 0.25 -18.96 0.19
CA CYS A 144 0.80 -19.06 1.54
C CYS A 144 -0.28 -19.56 2.48
N GLN A 145 0.03 -20.58 3.27
CA GLN A 145 -0.88 -21.17 4.26
C GLN A 145 -0.22 -21.21 5.64
N PHE A 146 -0.99 -20.87 6.66
CA PHE A 146 -0.57 -20.86 8.05
C PHE A 146 -1.60 -21.59 8.91
N ASP A 147 -1.15 -22.58 9.66
CA ASP A 147 -1.95 -23.28 10.66
C ASP A 147 -1.81 -22.58 12.02
N ASN A 148 -2.92 -22.36 12.71
CA ASN A 148 -2.99 -21.62 13.98
C ASN A 148 -2.23 -20.28 13.92
N PRO A 149 -2.61 -19.38 13.02
CA PRO A 149 -1.92 -18.10 12.86
C PRO A 149 -2.03 -17.26 14.13
N GLN A 150 -1.02 -16.46 14.41
CA GLN A 150 -1.05 -15.51 15.50
C GLN A 150 -2.10 -14.43 15.24
N GLY A 151 -2.88 -14.07 16.28
CA GLY A 151 -3.79 -12.93 16.22
C GLY A 151 -3.02 -11.61 16.16
N GLY A 152 -3.54 -10.66 15.35
CA GLY A 152 -2.94 -9.36 15.12
C GLY A 152 -2.74 -9.05 13.65
N THR A 153 -1.91 -8.04 13.35
CA THR A 153 -1.73 -7.52 12.00
C THR A 153 -0.80 -8.39 11.16
N TRP A 154 -1.32 -8.89 10.06
CA TRP A 154 -0.57 -9.56 9.00
C TRP A 154 -0.34 -8.61 7.84
N TYR A 155 0.82 -8.70 7.23
CA TYR A 155 1.27 -7.87 6.11
C TYR A 155 1.41 -8.74 4.87
N ILE A 156 0.78 -8.32 3.80
CA ILE A 156 0.78 -8.99 2.51
C ILE A 156 1.37 -8.01 1.49
N ASP A 157 2.36 -8.43 0.74
CA ASP A 157 2.98 -7.65 -0.31
C ASP A 157 3.02 -8.46 -1.60
N LEU A 158 2.50 -7.88 -2.67
CA LEU A 158 2.69 -8.40 -4.01
C LEU A 158 3.76 -7.56 -4.69
N GLN A 159 4.90 -8.17 -4.97
CA GLN A 159 6.02 -7.49 -5.62
C GLN A 159 6.06 -7.84 -7.10
N GLY A 160 6.04 -6.84 -7.95
CA GLY A 160 6.17 -7.03 -9.39
C GLY A 160 7.59 -7.50 -9.77
N TYR A 161 7.81 -8.80 -9.89
CA TYR A 161 9.03 -9.30 -10.54
C TYR A 161 9.09 -8.81 -11.99
N ARG A 162 7.93 -8.80 -12.67
CA ARG A 162 7.64 -8.08 -13.90
C ARG A 162 6.36 -7.28 -13.72
N ALA A 163 6.10 -6.32 -14.61
CA ALA A 163 4.84 -5.60 -14.58
C ALA A 163 3.67 -6.60 -14.62
N ALA A 164 2.79 -6.51 -13.65
CA ALA A 164 1.62 -7.37 -13.50
C ALA A 164 0.32 -6.56 -13.59
N SER A 165 -0.74 -7.16 -14.11
CA SER A 165 -2.03 -6.51 -14.27
C SER A 165 -3.18 -7.49 -14.12
N GLY A 166 -4.21 -7.07 -13.38
CA GLY A 166 -5.43 -7.85 -13.20
C GLY A 166 -5.30 -9.03 -12.25
N VAL A 167 -4.30 -9.03 -11.37
CA VAL A 167 -4.08 -10.08 -10.37
C VAL A 167 -5.20 -10.05 -9.33
N THR A 168 -5.61 -11.22 -8.89
CA THR A 168 -6.59 -11.41 -7.81
C THR A 168 -5.89 -11.95 -6.57
N LEU A 169 -6.10 -11.32 -5.41
CA LEU A 169 -5.68 -11.80 -4.10
C LEU A 169 -6.92 -12.25 -3.32
N THR A 170 -6.93 -13.50 -2.90
CA THR A 170 -7.99 -14.09 -2.07
C THR A 170 -7.43 -14.43 -0.69
N ILE A 171 -8.20 -14.09 0.35
CA ILE A 171 -7.87 -14.38 1.74
C ILE A 171 -8.94 -15.28 2.31
N GLN A 172 -8.53 -16.38 2.93
CA GLN A 172 -9.40 -17.31 3.63
C GLN A 172 -8.79 -17.62 5.00
N GLY A 173 -9.59 -17.45 6.07
CA GLY A 173 -9.19 -17.78 7.42
C GLY A 173 -10.41 -18.08 8.29
N GLN A 174 -10.22 -18.90 9.32
CA GLN A 174 -11.24 -19.25 10.34
C GLN A 174 -10.60 -19.25 11.73
#